data_1774ec7b6452c37310dd2cf50d9e2c7b
#
_entry.id   1774ec7b6452c37310dd2cf50d9e2c7b
#
_cell.length_a   1.000
_cell.length_b   1.000
_cell.length_c   1.000
_cell.angle_alpha   90.00
_cell.angle_beta   90.00
_cell.angle_gamma   90.00
#
_symmetry.space_group_name_H-M   'P 1'
#
loop_
_entity.id
_entity.type
_entity.pdbx_description
1 polymer ?
#
loop_
_entity_poly.entity_id
_entity_poly.type
_entity_poly.pdbx_seq_one_letter_code
_entity_poly.pdbx_strand_id
1 'polypeptide(L)'
;MLSEQEIIRREKLNKLREYGINPYPAALFTISTDTTKIISDFKENQFVSIAGRLMSRRIQGKASFAEIQDSLGKIQLYFNRDEICPDEDKSMYNDVYKKLLDIGDIIGVEGSLFTTQVGEKTILVKKFTVLSKSLRPLPLPKTDSDGNIYDEFTDPELRYRQRYVDLIVNSQVKDTFLKRTKIMNIMRSFFNEKKYLEVETPILQPIPGGASARPFTTHHNALNMPLYLRIANELYLKRLIVGGFDGVYEFAKAFRNEGMDRTHNPEFTMVELYVAYKDYFWMMETTENLLETIANQLNGTSKVTLGNNTIDFKAPYKRISILDSIKEHTGIDVSKFNEKEMYETAIKLGISVDNTMGIGKLIDEIFGEKCEHHYVQPTFIIDYPKEMSPLTKEHRKNPKLTERFELLVNGKELANAYSELNDPIDQLSRFEEQLQLSEKGDDEAMFIDNDFIRALEYGMPPTSGIGIGIDRLVMLFTNNKSIQEVIFFPQMKPEISKPKPKKDDFIKLGIEESWIDCVMEIYLNTENLLSNKATQVHQKLNGFRKKNKLEINALQLEEVEKWFN
;
A
#
# COMPACT_ATOMS: atom_id res chain seq x y z
N MET A 1 -23.57 -8.59 -14.36
CA MET A 1 -24.26 -7.81 -15.43
C MET A 1 -23.70 -6.39 -15.45
N LEU A 2 -23.78 -5.69 -16.58
CA LEU A 2 -23.41 -4.28 -16.68
C LEU A 2 -24.54 -3.44 -16.06
N SER A 3 -24.17 -2.37 -15.34
CA SER A 3 -25.15 -1.39 -14.89
C SER A 3 -25.75 -0.61 -16.06
N GLU A 4 -26.90 -0.01 -15.86
CA GLU A 4 -27.56 0.84 -16.87
C GLU A 4 -26.61 1.92 -17.40
N GLN A 5 -25.86 2.57 -16.51
CA GLN A 5 -24.86 3.59 -16.89
C GLN A 5 -23.73 3.03 -17.76
N GLU A 6 -23.28 1.81 -17.47
CA GLU A 6 -22.25 1.14 -18.28
C GLU A 6 -22.77 0.76 -19.68
N ILE A 7 -24.05 0.41 -19.80
CA ILE A 7 -24.70 0.15 -21.10
C ILE A 7 -24.79 1.44 -21.92
N ILE A 8 -25.33 2.51 -21.33
CA ILE A 8 -25.46 3.83 -21.98
C ILE A 8 -24.10 4.33 -22.48
N ARG A 9 -23.02 4.17 -21.68
CA ARG A 9 -21.68 4.61 -22.08
C ARG A 9 -21.12 3.82 -23.27
N ARG A 10 -21.47 2.52 -23.38
CA ARG A 10 -21.12 1.69 -24.55
C ARG A 10 -21.89 2.08 -25.80
N GLU A 11 -23.16 2.45 -25.66
CA GLU A 11 -23.92 3.02 -26.78
C GLU A 11 -23.32 4.34 -27.26
N LYS A 12 -22.94 5.24 -26.35
CA LYS A 12 -22.24 6.49 -26.68
C LYS A 12 -20.90 6.24 -27.34
N LEU A 13 -20.15 5.21 -26.91
CA LEU A 13 -18.91 4.78 -27.57
C LEU A 13 -19.16 4.44 -29.05
N ASN A 14 -20.20 3.65 -29.34
CA ASN A 14 -20.54 3.29 -30.73
C ASN A 14 -20.94 4.53 -31.56
N LYS A 15 -21.72 5.42 -30.96
CA LYS A 15 -22.09 6.69 -31.63
C LYS A 15 -20.88 7.57 -31.93
N LEU A 16 -19.86 7.65 -31.04
CA LEU A 16 -18.62 8.36 -31.37
C LEU A 16 -17.94 7.80 -32.61
N ARG A 17 -17.92 6.47 -32.77
CA ARG A 17 -17.38 5.82 -33.97
C ARG A 17 -18.20 6.13 -35.24
N GLU A 18 -19.53 6.21 -35.13
CA GLU A 18 -20.42 6.61 -36.23
C GLU A 18 -20.14 8.06 -36.66
N TYR A 19 -19.74 8.95 -35.74
CA TYR A 19 -19.27 10.31 -36.07
C TYR A 19 -17.84 10.34 -36.65
N GLY A 20 -17.21 9.19 -36.92
CA GLY A 20 -15.83 9.09 -37.40
C GLY A 20 -14.77 9.42 -36.35
N ILE A 21 -15.16 9.51 -35.07
CA ILE A 21 -14.25 9.82 -33.98
C ILE A 21 -13.72 8.50 -33.40
N ASN A 22 -12.40 8.33 -33.44
CA ASN A 22 -11.76 7.23 -32.70
C ASN A 22 -11.73 7.56 -31.19
N PRO A 23 -12.48 6.84 -30.35
CA PRO A 23 -12.54 7.14 -28.91
C PRO A 23 -11.30 6.67 -28.12
N TYR A 24 -10.35 6.00 -28.79
CA TYR A 24 -9.08 5.51 -28.21
C TYR A 24 -7.94 5.68 -29.23
N PRO A 25 -7.60 6.93 -29.62
CA PRO A 25 -6.56 7.16 -30.61
C PRO A 25 -5.18 6.79 -30.08
N ALA A 26 -4.35 6.19 -30.95
CA ALA A 26 -2.93 5.95 -30.66
C ALA A 26 -2.05 7.16 -31.02
N ALA A 27 -2.61 8.17 -31.70
CA ALA A 27 -1.86 9.34 -32.13
C ALA A 27 -1.38 10.19 -30.94
N LEU A 28 -0.20 10.77 -31.09
CA LEU A 28 0.35 11.73 -30.14
C LEU A 28 -0.57 12.93 -30.00
N PHE A 29 -0.93 13.28 -28.76
CA PHE A 29 -1.52 14.56 -28.41
C PHE A 29 -0.45 15.45 -27.78
N THR A 30 -0.14 16.59 -28.40
CA THR A 30 0.91 17.49 -27.93
C THR A 30 0.42 18.32 -26.75
N ILE A 31 1.06 18.17 -25.59
CA ILE A 31 0.80 18.97 -24.38
C ILE A 31 1.86 20.07 -24.30
N SER A 32 1.43 21.33 -24.20
CA SER A 32 2.33 22.49 -24.11
C SER A 32 2.66 22.88 -22.66
N THR A 33 1.79 22.53 -21.71
CA THR A 33 1.89 22.92 -20.30
C THR A 33 1.03 22.02 -19.41
N ASP A 34 1.06 22.22 -18.10
CA ASP A 34 0.23 21.53 -17.11
C ASP A 34 -0.60 22.53 -16.28
N THR A 35 -1.59 22.00 -15.54
CA THR A 35 -2.50 22.82 -14.72
C THR A 35 -1.77 23.67 -13.68
N THR A 36 -0.72 23.14 -13.04
CA THR A 36 0.04 23.84 -12.01
C THR A 36 0.79 25.05 -12.60
N LYS A 37 1.45 24.86 -13.75
CA LYS A 37 2.15 25.95 -14.45
C LYS A 37 1.18 27.01 -14.95
N ILE A 38 0.01 26.61 -15.48
CA ILE A 38 -1.02 27.58 -15.88
C ILE A 38 -1.42 28.45 -14.67
N ILE A 39 -1.66 27.83 -13.51
CA ILE A 39 -2.10 28.56 -12.32
C ILE A 39 -1.00 29.46 -11.76
N SER A 40 0.26 29.01 -11.75
CA SER A 40 1.38 29.75 -11.17
C SER A 40 1.91 30.89 -12.07
N ASP A 41 1.91 30.69 -13.40
CA ASP A 41 2.37 31.68 -14.41
C ASP A 41 1.26 32.02 -15.41
N PHE A 42 0.10 32.40 -14.89
CA PHE A 42 -1.09 32.69 -15.69
C PHE A 42 -0.89 33.95 -16.54
N LYS A 43 -1.10 33.83 -17.85
CA LYS A 43 -1.02 34.94 -18.81
C LYS A 43 -2.29 34.99 -19.65
N GLU A 44 -3.04 36.07 -19.55
CA GLU A 44 -4.23 36.31 -20.36
C GLU A 44 -3.92 36.11 -21.85
N ASN A 45 -4.86 35.47 -22.57
CA ASN A 45 -4.80 35.19 -24.00
C ASN A 45 -3.68 34.23 -24.45
N GLN A 46 -2.88 33.69 -23.55
CA GLN A 46 -1.90 32.67 -23.91
C GLN A 46 -2.62 31.43 -24.44
N PHE A 47 -2.20 30.95 -25.60
CA PHE A 47 -2.71 29.70 -26.17
C PHE A 47 -2.00 28.52 -25.53
N VAL A 48 -2.79 27.54 -25.09
CA VAL A 48 -2.31 26.34 -24.40
C VAL A 48 -2.97 25.08 -24.96
N SER A 49 -2.24 23.98 -24.85
CA SER A 49 -2.75 22.63 -25.12
C SER A 49 -2.49 21.76 -23.90
N ILE A 50 -3.55 21.19 -23.31
CA ILE A 50 -3.48 20.28 -22.16
C ILE A 50 -4.36 19.08 -22.38
N ALA A 51 -4.09 17.99 -21.65
CA ALA A 51 -4.95 16.81 -21.62
C ALA A 51 -5.20 16.36 -20.18
N GLY A 52 -6.37 15.80 -19.94
CA GLY A 52 -6.72 15.30 -18.62
C GLY A 52 -8.11 14.66 -18.60
N ARG A 53 -8.54 14.31 -17.42
CA ARG A 53 -9.82 13.67 -17.14
C ARG A 53 -10.90 14.72 -16.88
N LEU A 54 -12.02 14.58 -17.55
CA LEU A 54 -13.22 15.41 -17.34
C LEU A 54 -13.86 15.05 -15.99
N MET A 55 -13.80 15.96 -15.01
CA MET A 55 -14.24 15.71 -13.63
C MET A 55 -15.60 16.31 -13.33
N SER A 56 -15.96 17.41 -13.97
CA SER A 56 -17.27 18.03 -13.84
C SER A 56 -17.73 18.66 -15.18
N ARG A 57 -19.04 18.84 -15.32
CA ARG A 57 -19.61 19.47 -16.50
C ARG A 57 -20.96 20.13 -16.17
N ARG A 58 -21.08 21.41 -16.50
CA ARG A 58 -22.32 22.18 -16.36
C ARG A 58 -22.70 22.81 -17.69
N ILE A 59 -23.72 22.27 -18.34
CA ILE A 59 -24.16 22.70 -19.68
C ILE A 59 -25.23 23.77 -19.51
N GLN A 60 -25.06 24.94 -20.20
CA GLN A 60 -25.98 26.07 -20.20
C GLN A 60 -26.20 26.53 -21.67
N GLY A 61 -27.11 25.84 -22.37
CA GLY A 61 -27.43 26.18 -23.75
C GLY A 61 -26.24 26.10 -24.72
N LYS A 62 -25.77 27.27 -25.19
CA LYS A 62 -24.62 27.40 -26.13
C LYS A 62 -23.26 27.47 -25.42
N ALA A 63 -23.28 27.59 -24.12
CA ALA A 63 -22.07 27.66 -23.28
C ALA A 63 -22.04 26.54 -22.26
N SER A 64 -20.87 26.18 -21.79
CA SER A 64 -20.70 25.15 -20.77
C SER A 64 -19.41 25.36 -20.00
N PHE A 65 -19.46 25.16 -18.70
CA PHE A 65 -18.29 25.04 -17.87
C PHE A 65 -18.01 23.57 -17.57
N ALA A 66 -16.74 23.22 -17.53
CA ALA A 66 -16.26 21.91 -17.16
C ALA A 66 -14.97 22.03 -16.34
N GLU A 67 -14.56 20.96 -15.68
CA GLU A 67 -13.29 20.87 -15.00
C GLU A 67 -12.49 19.69 -15.54
N ILE A 68 -11.24 19.92 -15.88
CA ILE A 68 -10.30 18.89 -16.30
C ILE A 68 -9.24 18.69 -15.22
N GLN A 69 -8.91 17.45 -14.96
CA GLN A 69 -7.85 17.04 -14.01
C GLN A 69 -6.71 16.36 -14.76
N ASP A 70 -5.51 16.93 -14.64
CA ASP A 70 -4.28 16.27 -15.10
C ASP A 70 -3.53 15.56 -13.97
N SER A 71 -2.25 15.30 -14.16
CA SER A 71 -1.42 14.65 -13.13
C SER A 71 -1.10 15.54 -11.94
N LEU A 72 -1.21 16.85 -12.06
CA LEU A 72 -0.73 17.83 -11.06
C LEU A 72 -1.86 18.64 -10.40
N GLY A 73 -3.01 18.79 -11.07
CA GLY A 73 -4.10 19.57 -10.52
C GLY A 73 -5.35 19.58 -11.39
N LYS A 74 -6.16 20.62 -11.22
CA LYS A 74 -7.41 20.84 -11.95
C LYS A 74 -7.47 22.25 -12.48
N ILE A 75 -8.17 22.42 -13.61
CA ILE A 75 -8.45 23.74 -14.17
C ILE A 75 -9.83 23.78 -14.82
N GLN A 76 -10.47 24.94 -14.74
CA GLN A 76 -11.76 25.18 -15.37
C GLN A 76 -11.60 25.32 -16.89
N LEU A 77 -12.55 24.76 -17.61
CA LEU A 77 -12.73 24.88 -19.06
C LEU A 77 -14.02 25.62 -19.35
N TYR A 78 -14.00 26.50 -20.32
CA TYR A 78 -15.18 27.14 -20.88
C TYR A 78 -15.36 26.71 -22.33
N PHE A 79 -16.44 26.00 -22.58
CA PHE A 79 -16.83 25.56 -23.92
C PHE A 79 -17.92 26.50 -24.46
N ASN A 80 -17.62 27.18 -25.56
CA ASN A 80 -18.59 27.96 -26.31
C ASN A 80 -18.84 27.28 -27.65
N ARG A 81 -20.11 27.03 -27.97
CA ARG A 81 -20.51 26.32 -29.20
C ARG A 81 -19.95 26.97 -30.46
N ASP A 82 -20.06 28.29 -30.54
CA ASP A 82 -19.73 29.03 -31.76
C ASP A 82 -18.20 29.22 -31.89
N GLU A 83 -17.44 29.09 -30.79
CA GLU A 83 -15.97 29.05 -30.78
C GLU A 83 -15.42 27.66 -31.21
N ILE A 84 -16.06 26.60 -30.80
CA ILE A 84 -15.65 25.21 -31.12
C ILE A 84 -16.09 24.86 -32.55
N CYS A 85 -17.24 25.35 -32.96
CA CYS A 85 -17.85 25.09 -34.24
C CYS A 85 -18.13 26.44 -34.95
N PRO A 86 -17.12 27.08 -35.55
CA PRO A 86 -17.32 28.37 -36.24
C PRO A 86 -18.24 28.25 -37.48
N ASP A 87 -18.21 27.10 -38.13
CA ASP A 87 -19.00 26.81 -39.32
C ASP A 87 -20.48 26.50 -39.00
N GLU A 88 -21.30 26.20 -40.01
CA GLU A 88 -22.73 25.86 -39.87
C GLU A 88 -22.92 24.53 -39.10
N ASP A 89 -22.00 23.56 -39.25
CA ASP A 89 -22.06 22.31 -38.53
C ASP A 89 -21.69 22.50 -37.02
N LYS A 90 -22.68 22.33 -36.18
CA LYS A 90 -22.54 22.44 -34.72
C LYS A 90 -22.49 21.06 -34.00
N SER A 91 -22.30 19.97 -34.73
CA SER A 91 -22.37 18.59 -34.23
C SER A 91 -21.31 18.30 -33.15
N MET A 92 -20.08 18.80 -33.31
CA MET A 92 -19.03 18.62 -32.32
C MET A 92 -19.41 19.13 -30.92
N TYR A 93 -20.11 20.26 -30.84
CA TYR A 93 -20.61 20.75 -29.55
C TYR A 93 -21.95 20.11 -29.16
N ASN A 94 -22.95 20.12 -30.06
CA ASN A 94 -24.32 19.73 -29.74
C ASN A 94 -24.48 18.24 -29.49
N ASP A 95 -23.76 17.41 -30.22
CA ASP A 95 -23.87 15.96 -30.16
C ASP A 95 -22.66 15.36 -29.41
N VAL A 96 -21.45 15.59 -29.89
CA VAL A 96 -20.26 14.96 -29.28
C VAL A 96 -20.05 15.46 -27.87
N TYR A 97 -19.81 16.76 -27.65
CA TYR A 97 -19.53 17.29 -26.34
C TYR A 97 -20.71 17.13 -25.36
N LYS A 98 -21.91 17.55 -25.79
CA LYS A 98 -23.07 17.57 -24.89
C LYS A 98 -23.67 16.20 -24.60
N LYS A 99 -23.72 15.28 -25.57
CA LYS A 99 -24.47 14.02 -25.44
C LYS A 99 -23.56 12.80 -25.30
N LEU A 100 -22.39 12.77 -25.96
CA LEU A 100 -21.56 11.58 -26.06
C LEU A 100 -20.41 11.56 -25.05
N LEU A 101 -19.88 12.73 -24.61
CA LEU A 101 -18.92 12.75 -23.53
C LEU A 101 -19.59 12.53 -22.17
N ASP A 102 -18.86 11.92 -21.27
CA ASP A 102 -19.25 11.67 -19.88
C ASP A 102 -18.15 12.12 -18.90
N ILE A 103 -18.54 12.39 -17.67
CA ILE A 103 -17.57 12.55 -16.56
C ILE A 103 -16.73 11.27 -16.45
N GLY A 104 -15.42 11.45 -16.40
CA GLY A 104 -14.45 10.36 -16.42
C GLY A 104 -13.74 10.17 -17.75
N ASP A 105 -14.26 10.72 -18.88
CA ASP A 105 -13.57 10.69 -20.17
C ASP A 105 -12.25 11.46 -20.11
N ILE A 106 -11.25 11.03 -20.86
CA ILE A 106 -10.00 11.77 -21.03
C ILE A 106 -10.08 12.52 -22.33
N ILE A 107 -9.87 13.83 -22.26
CA ILE A 107 -9.91 14.73 -23.40
C ILE A 107 -8.63 15.57 -23.47
N GLY A 108 -8.22 15.89 -24.68
CA GLY A 108 -7.26 16.94 -24.96
C GLY A 108 -8.01 18.23 -25.33
N VAL A 109 -7.54 19.37 -24.86
CA VAL A 109 -8.11 20.68 -25.16
C VAL A 109 -7.04 21.65 -25.60
N GLU A 110 -7.36 22.44 -26.62
CA GLU A 110 -6.55 23.52 -27.17
C GLU A 110 -7.36 24.81 -27.03
N GLY A 111 -6.78 25.88 -26.49
CA GLY A 111 -7.51 27.11 -26.27
C GLY A 111 -6.69 28.22 -25.61
N SER A 112 -7.34 29.37 -25.38
CA SER A 112 -6.71 30.55 -24.80
C SER A 112 -7.07 30.72 -23.33
N LEU A 113 -6.12 31.16 -22.51
CA LEU A 113 -6.35 31.45 -21.10
C LEU A 113 -7.15 32.75 -20.96
N PHE A 114 -8.11 32.78 -20.05
CA PHE A 114 -8.82 33.99 -19.64
C PHE A 114 -9.31 33.88 -18.19
N THR A 115 -9.57 35.03 -17.59
CA THR A 115 -10.16 35.10 -16.26
C THR A 115 -11.66 35.38 -16.37
N THR A 116 -12.48 34.56 -15.73
CA THR A 116 -13.94 34.78 -15.72
C THR A 116 -14.31 36.03 -14.91
N GLN A 117 -15.55 36.51 -15.05
CA GLN A 117 -16.08 37.66 -14.30
C GLN A 117 -16.00 37.48 -12.77
N VAL A 118 -15.97 36.21 -12.28
CA VAL A 118 -15.83 35.89 -10.87
C VAL A 118 -14.38 35.64 -10.44
N GLY A 119 -13.41 35.87 -11.33
CA GLY A 119 -11.98 35.75 -11.03
C GLY A 119 -11.38 34.35 -11.24
N GLU A 120 -12.10 33.40 -11.82
CA GLU A 120 -11.60 32.04 -12.01
C GLU A 120 -10.73 31.92 -13.27
N LYS A 121 -9.53 31.36 -13.12
CA LYS A 121 -8.60 31.08 -14.21
C LYS A 121 -9.13 29.94 -15.08
N THR A 122 -9.36 30.19 -16.34
CA THR A 122 -10.15 29.31 -17.23
C THR A 122 -9.49 29.21 -18.61
N ILE A 123 -9.66 28.05 -19.26
CA ILE A 123 -9.29 27.90 -20.67
C ILE A 123 -10.56 28.05 -21.53
N LEU A 124 -10.57 29.05 -22.40
CA LEU A 124 -11.55 29.17 -23.50
C LEU A 124 -11.19 28.12 -24.56
N VAL A 125 -11.95 27.04 -24.60
CA VAL A 125 -11.69 25.91 -25.50
C VAL A 125 -12.02 26.28 -26.93
N LYS A 126 -11.04 26.20 -27.83
CA LYS A 126 -11.18 26.37 -29.27
C LYS A 126 -11.36 25.04 -30.01
N LYS A 127 -10.68 23.99 -29.47
CA LYS A 127 -10.76 22.64 -30.01
C LYS A 127 -10.61 21.62 -28.88
N PHE A 128 -11.31 20.52 -29.01
CA PHE A 128 -11.13 19.37 -28.12
C PHE A 128 -11.01 18.07 -28.91
N THR A 129 -10.31 17.11 -28.34
CA THR A 129 -10.08 15.76 -28.91
C THR A 129 -10.43 14.72 -27.84
N VAL A 130 -11.20 13.71 -28.23
CA VAL A 130 -11.46 12.56 -27.34
C VAL A 130 -10.22 11.66 -27.34
N LEU A 131 -9.62 11.45 -26.19
CA LEU A 131 -8.41 10.64 -26.01
C LEU A 131 -8.69 9.28 -25.39
N SER A 132 -9.71 9.20 -24.51
CA SER A 132 -10.16 7.93 -23.97
C SER A 132 -11.59 8.03 -23.44
N LYS A 133 -12.47 7.18 -23.92
CA LYS A 133 -13.85 7.06 -23.45
C LYS A 133 -13.89 6.21 -22.18
N SER A 134 -14.41 6.76 -21.09
CA SER A 134 -14.65 6.03 -19.84
C SER A 134 -15.94 5.22 -19.92
N LEU A 135 -15.86 3.91 -19.75
CA LEU A 135 -17.01 3.00 -19.81
C LEU A 135 -17.64 2.72 -18.44
N ARG A 136 -17.00 3.18 -17.36
CA ARG A 136 -17.54 3.08 -15.99
C ARG A 136 -17.70 4.47 -15.39
N PRO A 137 -18.81 4.73 -14.69
CA PRO A 137 -18.96 5.99 -13.95
C PRO A 137 -17.94 6.06 -12.81
N LEU A 138 -17.43 7.27 -12.56
CA LEU A 138 -16.59 7.53 -11.38
C LEU A 138 -17.50 7.66 -10.14
N PRO A 139 -17.09 7.10 -8.99
CA PRO A 139 -17.77 7.30 -7.70
C PRO A 139 -17.39 8.69 -7.16
N LEU A 140 -18.01 9.73 -7.71
CA LEU A 140 -17.80 11.11 -7.25
C LEU A 140 -18.86 11.45 -6.20
N PRO A 141 -18.48 12.09 -5.08
CA PRO A 141 -19.42 12.48 -4.05
C PRO A 141 -20.50 13.39 -4.62
N LYS A 142 -21.74 13.14 -4.23
CA LYS A 142 -22.92 13.95 -4.53
C LYS A 142 -23.51 14.47 -3.23
N THR A 143 -23.83 15.75 -3.20
CA THR A 143 -24.49 16.35 -2.04
C THR A 143 -25.95 16.61 -2.41
N ASP A 144 -26.88 16.16 -1.56
CA ASP A 144 -28.29 16.46 -1.71
C ASP A 144 -28.65 17.88 -1.20
N SER A 145 -29.94 18.24 -1.30
CA SER A 145 -30.45 19.53 -0.81
C SER A 145 -30.29 19.73 0.70
N ASP A 146 -30.18 18.64 1.44
CA ASP A 146 -30.09 18.62 2.91
C ASP A 146 -28.63 18.57 3.40
N GLY A 147 -27.65 18.55 2.48
CA GLY A 147 -26.22 18.53 2.77
C GLY A 147 -25.63 17.14 3.01
N ASN A 148 -26.41 16.06 2.82
CA ASN A 148 -25.89 14.71 2.94
C ASN A 148 -25.02 14.36 1.72
N ILE A 149 -23.88 13.70 1.98
CA ILE A 149 -22.95 13.27 0.94
C ILE A 149 -23.21 11.79 0.62
N TYR A 150 -23.38 11.49 -0.66
CA TYR A 150 -23.57 10.14 -1.20
C TYR A 150 -22.48 9.80 -2.22
N ASP A 151 -22.32 8.51 -2.50
CA ASP A 151 -21.38 7.98 -3.49
C ASP A 151 -19.90 8.31 -3.21
N GLU A 152 -19.55 8.67 -1.96
CA GLU A 152 -18.16 8.91 -1.59
C GLU A 152 -17.36 7.59 -1.58
N PHE A 153 -16.19 7.60 -2.21
CA PHE A 153 -15.32 6.42 -2.31
C PHE A 153 -14.41 6.30 -1.09
N THR A 154 -14.99 5.90 0.05
CA THR A 154 -14.34 5.88 1.38
C THR A 154 -14.08 4.48 1.91
N ASP A 155 -14.79 3.45 1.44
CA ASP A 155 -14.59 2.08 1.89
C ASP A 155 -13.13 1.62 1.66
N PRO A 156 -12.37 1.28 2.72
CA PRO A 156 -10.95 0.96 2.60
C PRO A 156 -10.69 -0.24 1.70
N GLU A 157 -11.53 -1.29 1.76
CA GLU A 157 -11.33 -2.49 0.94
C GLU A 157 -11.51 -2.18 -0.55
N LEU A 158 -12.55 -1.44 -0.91
CA LEU A 158 -12.76 -1.01 -2.30
C LEU A 158 -11.65 -0.09 -2.78
N ARG A 159 -11.17 0.85 -1.94
CA ARG A 159 -10.06 1.74 -2.25
C ARG A 159 -8.77 0.97 -2.55
N TYR A 160 -8.46 -0.04 -1.77
CA TYR A 160 -7.25 -0.84 -1.97
C TYR A 160 -7.36 -1.74 -3.22
N ARG A 161 -8.52 -2.35 -3.46
CA ARG A 161 -8.77 -3.17 -4.66
C ARG A 161 -8.82 -2.35 -5.94
N GLN A 162 -9.37 -1.15 -5.88
CA GLN A 162 -9.52 -0.25 -7.03
C GLN A 162 -8.66 1.01 -6.84
N ARG A 163 -7.39 0.83 -6.51
CA ARG A 163 -6.44 1.93 -6.26
C ARG A 163 -6.39 2.94 -7.41
N TYR A 164 -6.57 2.50 -8.64
CA TYR A 164 -6.66 3.39 -9.80
C TYR A 164 -7.87 4.32 -9.76
N VAL A 165 -8.99 3.90 -9.17
CA VAL A 165 -10.15 4.78 -8.91
C VAL A 165 -9.86 5.71 -7.74
N ASP A 166 -9.32 5.18 -6.64
CA ASP A 166 -8.91 5.92 -5.45
C ASP A 166 -7.98 7.09 -5.81
N LEU A 167 -6.97 6.85 -6.65
CA LEU A 167 -6.06 7.88 -7.17
C LEU A 167 -6.73 8.95 -8.04
N ILE A 168 -7.86 8.64 -8.68
CA ILE A 168 -8.63 9.60 -9.48
C ILE A 168 -9.46 10.51 -8.60
N VAL A 169 -10.16 9.94 -7.60
CA VAL A 169 -11.20 10.65 -6.85
C VAL A 169 -10.69 11.23 -5.52
N ASN A 170 -9.64 10.65 -4.93
CA ASN A 170 -9.05 11.04 -3.64
C ASN A 170 -7.63 11.60 -3.85
N SER A 171 -7.51 12.90 -4.05
CA SER A 171 -6.23 13.57 -4.36
C SER A 171 -5.14 13.36 -3.30
N GLN A 172 -5.52 13.27 -2.00
CA GLN A 172 -4.61 13.04 -0.88
C GLN A 172 -3.86 11.70 -0.97
N VAL A 173 -4.46 10.69 -1.62
CA VAL A 173 -3.83 9.37 -1.82
C VAL A 173 -2.61 9.50 -2.72
N LYS A 174 -2.70 10.34 -3.75
CA LYS A 174 -1.59 10.61 -4.66
C LYS A 174 -0.42 11.28 -3.95
N ASP A 175 -0.70 12.23 -3.03
CA ASP A 175 0.31 12.90 -2.23
C ASP A 175 1.14 11.92 -1.38
N THR A 176 0.50 10.92 -0.80
CA THR A 176 1.19 9.84 -0.06
C THR A 176 2.26 9.16 -0.92
N PHE A 177 1.95 8.80 -2.16
CA PHE A 177 2.89 8.13 -3.04
C PHE A 177 3.98 9.06 -3.59
N LEU A 178 3.68 10.33 -3.82
CA LEU A 178 4.69 11.35 -4.16
C LEU A 178 5.68 11.53 -3.00
N LYS A 179 5.20 11.61 -1.77
CA LYS A 179 6.04 11.67 -0.57
C LYS A 179 6.88 10.41 -0.41
N ARG A 180 6.31 9.21 -0.65
CA ARG A 180 7.07 7.96 -0.65
C ARG A 180 8.28 8.02 -1.58
N THR A 181 8.07 8.43 -2.82
CA THR A 181 9.17 8.58 -3.80
C THR A 181 10.19 9.63 -3.34
N LYS A 182 9.73 10.76 -2.77
CA LYS A 182 10.61 11.80 -2.26
C LYS A 182 11.47 11.29 -1.10
N ILE A 183 10.90 10.53 -0.15
CA ILE A 183 11.62 9.90 0.97
C ILE A 183 12.74 9.01 0.42
N MET A 184 12.42 8.10 -0.50
CA MET A 184 13.44 7.20 -1.08
C MET A 184 14.54 7.96 -1.80
N ASN A 185 14.21 9.04 -2.52
CA ASN A 185 15.21 9.89 -3.18
C ASN A 185 16.11 10.64 -2.19
N ILE A 186 15.56 11.13 -1.07
CA ILE A 186 16.35 11.76 0.01
C ILE A 186 17.34 10.73 0.59
N MET A 187 16.88 9.51 0.85
CA MET A 187 17.76 8.44 1.36
C MET A 187 18.87 8.10 0.36
N ARG A 188 18.56 7.96 -0.94
CA ARG A 188 19.57 7.75 -1.99
C ARG A 188 20.61 8.88 -2.01
N SER A 189 20.18 10.13 -1.98
CA SER A 189 21.08 11.27 -1.93
C SER A 189 22.00 11.20 -0.71
N PHE A 190 21.44 10.91 0.47
CA PHE A 190 22.19 10.78 1.71
C PHE A 190 23.26 9.68 1.67
N PHE A 191 22.96 8.53 1.08
CA PHE A 191 23.92 7.42 0.94
C PHE A 191 24.95 7.71 -0.16
N ASN A 192 24.54 8.27 -1.29
CA ASN A 192 25.41 8.61 -2.41
C ASN A 192 26.43 9.71 -2.06
N GLU A 193 26.05 10.71 -1.24
CA GLU A 193 26.97 11.72 -0.71
C GLU A 193 28.10 11.09 0.13
N LYS A 194 27.81 9.95 0.79
CA LYS A 194 28.79 9.16 1.53
C LYS A 194 29.56 8.16 0.64
N LYS A 195 29.31 8.16 -0.68
CA LYS A 195 29.91 7.27 -1.70
C LYS A 195 29.57 5.80 -1.51
N TYR A 196 28.42 5.47 -0.88
CA TYR A 196 27.94 4.11 -0.81
C TYR A 196 27.30 3.71 -2.13
N LEU A 197 27.45 2.45 -2.51
CA LEU A 197 26.99 1.91 -3.78
C LEU A 197 25.57 1.32 -3.62
N GLU A 198 24.62 1.77 -4.46
CA GLU A 198 23.33 1.08 -4.61
C GLU A 198 23.54 -0.20 -5.43
N VAL A 199 23.10 -1.33 -4.93
CA VAL A 199 23.27 -2.64 -5.55
C VAL A 199 21.96 -3.39 -5.66
N GLU A 200 21.94 -4.46 -6.46
CA GLU A 200 20.83 -5.39 -6.56
C GLU A 200 21.35 -6.81 -6.28
N THR A 201 20.67 -7.51 -5.37
CA THR A 201 20.99 -8.89 -5.01
C THR A 201 19.85 -9.85 -5.37
N PRO A 202 20.06 -11.17 -5.44
CA PRO A 202 19.05 -12.11 -5.88
C PRO A 202 17.78 -12.09 -5.05
N ILE A 203 16.63 -11.99 -5.71
CA ILE A 203 15.30 -12.22 -5.10
C ILE A 203 15.06 -13.72 -4.93
N LEU A 204 15.40 -14.54 -5.94
CA LEU A 204 15.33 -15.99 -5.87
C LEU A 204 16.61 -16.53 -5.24
N GLN A 205 16.49 -17.15 -4.09
CA GLN A 205 17.63 -17.64 -3.31
C GLN A 205 17.54 -19.16 -3.13
N PRO A 206 18.66 -19.88 -3.22
CA PRO A 206 18.70 -21.32 -2.97
C PRO A 206 18.52 -21.65 -1.47
N ILE A 207 18.91 -20.73 -0.59
CA ILE A 207 18.81 -20.84 0.87
C ILE A 207 18.24 -19.51 1.38
N PRO A 208 17.10 -19.50 2.09
CA PRO A 208 16.59 -18.29 2.72
C PRO A 208 17.40 -17.97 3.98
N GLY A 209 17.69 -16.69 4.21
CA GLY A 209 18.47 -16.27 5.39
C GLY A 209 18.45 -14.77 5.59
N GLY A 210 19.12 -14.29 6.67
CA GLY A 210 19.21 -12.87 7.02
C GLY A 210 18.06 -12.37 7.89
N ALA A 211 17.07 -13.21 8.22
CA ALA A 211 15.98 -12.89 9.15
C ALA A 211 15.35 -14.19 9.69
N SER A 212 14.61 -14.08 10.78
CA SER A 212 13.73 -15.16 11.26
C SER A 212 12.34 -14.90 10.69
N ALA A 213 11.97 -15.63 9.63
CA ALA A 213 10.69 -15.49 8.94
C ALA A 213 10.42 -16.70 8.03
N ARG A 214 9.15 -17.03 7.81
CA ARG A 214 8.76 -18.10 6.91
C ARG A 214 8.86 -17.64 5.44
N PRO A 215 9.63 -18.33 4.57
CA PRO A 215 9.80 -17.96 3.17
C PRO A 215 8.62 -18.42 2.30
N PHE A 216 8.39 -17.74 1.16
CA PHE A 216 7.66 -18.30 0.04
C PHE A 216 8.58 -19.23 -0.76
N THR A 217 8.07 -20.39 -1.15
CA THR A 217 8.80 -21.39 -1.94
C THR A 217 8.36 -21.38 -3.40
N THR A 218 9.30 -21.65 -4.32
CA THR A 218 9.04 -21.84 -5.75
C THR A 218 9.94 -22.95 -6.29
N HIS A 219 9.83 -23.26 -7.58
CA HIS A 219 10.62 -24.31 -8.22
C HIS A 219 11.23 -23.83 -9.54
N HIS A 220 12.54 -24.06 -9.73
CA HIS A 220 13.22 -23.78 -10.98
C HIS A 220 13.13 -25.02 -11.89
N ASN A 221 12.27 -24.98 -12.90
CA ASN A 221 11.95 -26.15 -13.74
C ASN A 221 13.18 -26.71 -14.48
N ALA A 222 14.01 -25.86 -15.08
CA ALA A 222 15.14 -26.32 -15.86
C ALA A 222 16.27 -26.95 -15.03
N LEU A 223 16.45 -26.50 -13.79
CA LEU A 223 17.44 -27.04 -12.86
C LEU A 223 16.86 -28.09 -11.91
N ASN A 224 15.53 -28.27 -11.93
CA ASN A 224 14.79 -29.15 -11.06
C ASN A 224 15.15 -28.98 -9.57
N MET A 225 15.17 -27.72 -9.11
CA MET A 225 15.54 -27.38 -7.74
C MET A 225 14.56 -26.42 -7.09
N PRO A 226 14.33 -26.52 -5.76
CA PRO A 226 13.55 -25.54 -5.02
C PRO A 226 14.32 -24.23 -4.94
N LEU A 227 13.58 -23.12 -4.96
CA LEU A 227 14.06 -21.77 -4.68
C LEU A 227 13.13 -21.09 -3.72
N TYR A 228 13.63 -20.08 -3.05
CA TYR A 228 12.89 -19.28 -2.06
C TYR A 228 12.88 -17.81 -2.48
N LEU A 229 11.77 -17.13 -2.28
CA LEU A 229 11.76 -15.68 -2.34
C LEU A 229 12.46 -15.14 -1.09
N ARG A 230 13.36 -14.18 -1.25
CA ARG A 230 14.17 -13.64 -0.15
C ARG A 230 13.31 -13.07 0.98
N ILE A 231 13.67 -13.39 2.21
CA ILE A 231 13.10 -12.81 3.43
C ILE A 231 13.88 -11.57 3.89
N ALA A 232 15.16 -11.46 3.50
CA ALA A 232 16.08 -10.35 3.67
C ALA A 232 17.19 -10.44 2.59
N ASN A 233 17.96 -9.38 2.42
CA ASN A 233 19.11 -9.33 1.49
C ASN A 233 20.46 -9.26 2.22
N GLU A 234 20.48 -9.32 3.54
CA GLU A 234 21.60 -9.20 4.45
C GLU A 234 22.83 -10.03 4.04
N LEU A 235 22.66 -11.36 3.87
CA LEU A 235 23.79 -12.25 3.63
C LEU A 235 24.51 -11.97 2.30
N TYR A 236 23.78 -11.47 1.29
CA TYR A 236 24.36 -11.07 0.02
C TYR A 236 25.09 -9.73 0.11
N LEU A 237 24.56 -8.76 0.86
CA LEU A 237 25.22 -7.47 1.07
C LEU A 237 26.51 -7.62 1.88
N LYS A 238 26.54 -8.50 2.89
CA LYS A 238 27.76 -8.85 3.64
C LYS A 238 28.83 -9.48 2.72
N ARG A 239 28.44 -10.34 1.76
CA ARG A 239 29.38 -10.89 0.77
C ARG A 239 30.02 -9.79 -0.11
N LEU A 240 29.29 -8.71 -0.40
CA LEU A 240 29.85 -7.56 -1.13
C LEU A 240 30.86 -6.79 -0.28
N ILE A 241 30.65 -6.69 1.03
CA ILE A 241 31.63 -6.12 1.97
C ILE A 241 32.90 -7.00 1.99
N VAL A 242 32.76 -8.32 2.05
CA VAL A 242 33.91 -9.25 1.88
C VAL A 242 34.59 -9.02 0.55
N GLY A 243 33.86 -8.73 -0.51
CA GLY A 243 34.38 -8.40 -1.83
C GLY A 243 35.16 -7.08 -1.95
N GLY A 244 35.19 -6.27 -0.87
CA GLY A 244 35.99 -5.05 -0.75
C GLY A 244 35.26 -3.75 -0.99
N PHE A 245 33.91 -3.71 -0.96
CA PHE A 245 33.17 -2.45 -0.96
C PHE A 245 33.14 -1.86 0.44
N ASP A 246 33.39 -0.54 0.56
CA ASP A 246 33.35 0.18 1.84
C ASP A 246 31.94 0.39 2.36
N GLY A 247 30.93 0.50 1.46
CA GLY A 247 29.54 0.64 1.83
C GLY A 247 28.63 0.29 0.66
N VAL A 248 27.62 -0.53 0.93
CA VAL A 248 26.61 -0.97 -0.05
C VAL A 248 25.23 -0.85 0.54
N TYR A 249 24.24 -0.47 -0.30
CA TYR A 249 22.85 -0.46 0.11
C TYR A 249 21.91 -0.96 -1.00
N GLU A 250 20.76 -1.47 -0.61
CA GLU A 250 19.73 -1.92 -1.54
C GLU A 250 18.34 -1.53 -1.05
N PHE A 251 17.55 -0.89 -1.93
CA PHE A 251 16.10 -0.80 -1.73
C PHE A 251 15.47 -2.10 -2.23
N ALA A 252 15.14 -2.96 -1.31
CA ALA A 252 14.76 -4.34 -1.59
C ALA A 252 13.26 -4.60 -1.37
N LYS A 253 12.68 -5.45 -2.22
CA LYS A 253 11.46 -6.18 -1.88
C LYS A 253 11.84 -7.42 -1.09
N ALA A 254 11.27 -7.56 0.11
CA ALA A 254 11.35 -8.76 0.93
C ALA A 254 9.97 -9.43 1.01
N PHE A 255 9.96 -10.74 1.21
CA PHE A 255 8.77 -11.59 1.14
C PHE A 255 8.72 -12.47 2.38
N ARG A 256 7.67 -12.34 3.19
CA ARG A 256 7.46 -13.17 4.38
C ARG A 256 6.06 -13.80 4.32
N ASN A 257 6.01 -15.12 4.39
CA ASN A 257 4.78 -15.90 4.28
C ASN A 257 4.05 -15.97 5.62
N GLU A 258 3.62 -14.83 6.08
CA GLU A 258 3.03 -14.60 7.39
C GLU A 258 1.65 -13.94 7.26
N GLY A 259 1.01 -13.65 8.41
CA GLY A 259 -0.28 -12.97 8.45
C GLY A 259 -0.25 -11.56 7.89
N MET A 260 -1.41 -11.07 7.48
CA MET A 260 -1.61 -9.70 7.01
C MET A 260 -2.41 -8.91 8.03
N ASP A 261 -1.90 -7.74 8.43
CA ASP A 261 -2.59 -6.81 9.31
C ASP A 261 -2.36 -5.34 8.87
N ARG A 262 -2.57 -4.40 9.76
CA ARG A 262 -2.38 -2.97 9.48
C ARG A 262 -0.91 -2.56 9.34
N THR A 263 0.03 -3.38 9.78
CA THR A 263 1.47 -3.10 9.84
C THR A 263 2.30 -4.11 9.06
N HIS A 264 1.69 -5.22 8.62
CA HIS A 264 2.34 -6.31 7.91
C HIS A 264 1.66 -6.61 6.58
N ASN A 265 2.48 -6.75 5.54
CA ASN A 265 2.09 -7.21 4.21
C ASN A 265 3.10 -8.26 3.74
N PRO A 266 2.69 -9.37 3.13
CA PRO A 266 3.59 -10.47 2.75
C PRO A 266 4.73 -10.04 1.82
N GLU A 267 4.52 -8.99 1.06
CA GLU A 267 5.51 -8.31 0.22
C GLU A 267 5.64 -6.86 0.71
N PHE A 268 6.83 -6.47 1.13
CA PHE A 268 7.10 -5.12 1.63
C PHE A 268 8.44 -4.58 1.12
N THR A 269 8.66 -3.28 1.29
CA THR A 269 9.90 -2.63 0.88
C THR A 269 10.73 -2.28 2.10
N MET A 270 12.00 -2.65 2.08
CA MET A 270 12.99 -2.21 3.04
C MET A 270 14.21 -1.63 2.33
N VAL A 271 15.01 -0.88 3.03
CA VAL A 271 16.37 -0.55 2.62
C VAL A 271 17.32 -1.19 3.62
N GLU A 272 18.33 -1.87 3.13
CA GLU A 272 19.43 -2.33 3.96
C GLU A 272 20.73 -1.63 3.52
N LEU A 273 21.54 -1.24 4.51
CA LEU A 273 22.81 -0.57 4.35
C LEU A 273 23.86 -1.29 5.19
N TYR A 274 25.00 -1.63 4.61
CA TYR A 274 26.17 -2.22 5.29
C TYR A 274 27.39 -1.38 5.01
N VAL A 275 28.15 -1.03 6.08
CA VAL A 275 29.31 -0.14 5.99
C VAL A 275 30.49 -0.73 6.76
N ALA A 276 31.60 -0.94 6.05
CA ALA A 276 32.85 -1.44 6.62
C ALA A 276 33.49 -0.42 7.59
N TYR A 277 34.24 -0.97 8.57
CA TYR A 277 34.99 -0.19 9.57
C TYR A 277 34.09 0.70 10.45
N LYS A 278 32.82 0.27 10.65
CA LYS A 278 31.82 0.93 11.48
C LYS A 278 31.25 -0.03 12.51
N ASP A 279 30.66 0.51 13.58
CA ASP A 279 29.94 -0.24 14.62
C ASP A 279 28.52 0.30 14.83
N TYR A 280 27.76 -0.33 15.71
CA TYR A 280 26.37 0.02 15.95
C TYR A 280 26.19 1.42 16.58
N PHE A 281 27.19 1.99 17.29
CA PHE A 281 27.13 3.35 17.79
C PHE A 281 27.14 4.36 16.65
N TRP A 282 28.06 4.18 15.69
CA TRP A 282 28.11 4.98 14.49
C TRP A 282 26.82 4.85 13.66
N MET A 283 26.23 3.65 13.64
CA MET A 283 24.98 3.41 12.92
C MET A 283 23.80 4.12 13.58
N MET A 284 23.73 4.20 14.92
CA MET A 284 22.75 5.03 15.63
C MET A 284 22.82 6.49 15.21
N GLU A 285 24.03 7.08 15.22
CA GLU A 285 24.25 8.49 14.82
C GLU A 285 23.89 8.70 13.33
N THR A 286 24.22 7.74 12.47
CA THR A 286 23.87 7.78 11.04
C THR A 286 22.36 7.74 10.85
N THR A 287 21.64 6.91 11.61
CA THR A 287 20.19 6.78 11.57
C THR A 287 19.50 8.05 12.05
N GLU A 288 19.97 8.65 13.15
CA GLU A 288 19.51 9.94 13.66
C GLU A 288 19.62 11.02 12.57
N ASN A 289 20.80 11.16 11.97
CA ASN A 289 21.06 12.15 10.91
C ASN A 289 20.19 11.92 9.65
N LEU A 290 20.00 10.66 9.26
CA LEU A 290 19.18 10.31 8.11
C LEU A 290 17.71 10.70 8.34
N LEU A 291 17.13 10.31 9.47
CA LEU A 291 15.72 10.59 9.76
C LEU A 291 15.44 12.06 9.99
N GLU A 292 16.34 12.80 10.65
CA GLU A 292 16.25 14.25 10.78
C GLU A 292 16.34 14.94 9.40
N THR A 293 17.22 14.47 8.52
CA THR A 293 17.35 14.96 7.12
C THR A 293 16.05 14.73 6.35
N ILE A 294 15.46 13.53 6.44
CA ILE A 294 14.18 13.23 5.79
C ILE A 294 13.08 14.16 6.30
N ALA A 295 12.96 14.32 7.62
CA ALA A 295 11.95 15.19 8.22
C ALA A 295 12.07 16.65 7.74
N ASN A 296 13.27 17.20 7.79
CA ASN A 296 13.54 18.58 7.39
C ASN A 296 13.31 18.80 5.88
N GLN A 297 13.77 17.89 5.01
CA GLN A 297 13.61 18.05 3.55
C GLN A 297 12.19 17.78 3.07
N LEU A 298 11.42 16.94 3.78
CA LEU A 298 10.04 16.63 3.41
C LEU A 298 9.06 17.68 3.93
N ASN A 299 9.21 18.11 5.20
CA ASN A 299 8.23 18.91 5.94
C ASN A 299 8.74 20.30 6.35
N GLY A 300 10.03 20.62 6.15
CA GLY A 300 10.65 21.87 6.59
C GLY A 300 10.90 21.95 8.11
N THR A 301 10.74 20.85 8.83
CA THR A 301 10.91 20.75 10.30
C THR A 301 11.23 19.31 10.69
N SER A 302 11.93 19.11 11.81
CA SER A 302 12.18 17.78 12.39
C SER A 302 10.92 17.11 12.95
N LYS A 303 9.82 17.85 13.11
CA LYS A 303 8.58 17.35 13.73
C LYS A 303 7.60 16.80 12.70
N VAL A 304 7.00 15.66 13.05
CA VAL A 304 6.01 14.96 12.24
C VAL A 304 4.78 14.66 13.09
N THR A 305 3.59 14.93 12.57
CA THR A 305 2.33 14.58 13.25
C THR A 305 1.84 13.22 12.79
N LEU A 306 1.58 12.32 13.73
CA LEU A 306 0.98 11.00 13.49
C LEU A 306 -0.21 10.80 14.45
N GLY A 307 -1.42 10.88 13.93
CA GLY A 307 -2.63 10.89 14.76
C GLY A 307 -2.61 12.07 15.72
N ASN A 308 -2.67 11.80 17.01
CA ASN A 308 -2.63 12.81 18.07
C ASN A 308 -1.19 13.10 18.58
N ASN A 309 -0.20 12.35 18.11
CA ASN A 309 1.18 12.46 18.57
C ASN A 309 1.99 13.39 17.67
N THR A 310 2.85 14.21 18.27
CA THR A 310 3.93 14.92 17.57
C THR A 310 5.23 14.19 17.88
N ILE A 311 5.88 13.69 16.83
CA ILE A 311 7.15 12.96 16.89
C ILE A 311 8.24 13.91 16.44
N ASP A 312 9.29 14.07 17.24
CA ASP A 312 10.43 14.92 16.90
C ASP A 312 11.65 14.05 16.52
N PHE A 313 12.05 14.12 15.27
CA PHE A 313 13.22 13.41 14.73
C PHE A 313 14.54 14.18 14.94
N LYS A 314 14.57 15.20 15.80
CA LYS A 314 15.79 15.90 16.14
C LYS A 314 16.71 15.02 17.01
N ALA A 315 17.95 14.85 16.58
CA ALA A 315 18.97 14.14 17.35
C ALA A 315 19.37 14.88 18.65
N PRO A 316 19.87 14.20 19.69
CA PRO A 316 20.02 12.74 19.83
C PRO A 316 18.74 12.05 20.34
N TYR A 317 18.56 10.76 20.02
CA TYR A 317 17.45 9.95 20.55
C TYR A 317 17.81 9.27 21.88
N LYS A 318 16.77 8.92 22.67
CA LYS A 318 16.94 8.11 23.89
C LYS A 318 17.54 6.75 23.54
N ARG A 319 18.45 6.26 24.37
CA ARG A 319 19.05 4.90 24.29
C ARG A 319 18.78 4.20 25.60
N ILE A 320 18.24 2.98 25.56
CA ILE A 320 17.94 2.17 26.74
C ILE A 320 18.12 0.68 26.40
N SER A 321 18.72 -0.10 27.31
CA SER A 321 18.84 -1.54 27.08
C SER A 321 17.46 -2.22 27.17
N ILE A 322 17.28 -3.33 26.45
CA ILE A 322 16.01 -4.09 26.48
C ILE A 322 15.68 -4.53 27.92
N LEU A 323 16.69 -4.96 28.71
CA LEU A 323 16.50 -5.40 30.07
C LEU A 323 16.15 -4.25 31.02
N ASP A 324 16.78 -3.08 30.85
CA ASP A 324 16.43 -1.89 31.63
C ASP A 324 15.03 -1.37 31.26
N SER A 325 14.63 -1.48 29.98
CA SER A 325 13.27 -1.16 29.55
C SER A 325 12.23 -2.06 30.24
N ILE A 326 12.46 -3.36 30.26
CA ILE A 326 11.57 -4.29 30.99
C ILE A 326 11.47 -3.90 32.47
N LYS A 327 12.60 -3.60 33.10
CA LYS A 327 12.63 -3.14 34.49
C LYS A 327 11.89 -1.83 34.71
N GLU A 328 12.07 -0.86 33.81
CA GLU A 328 11.40 0.46 33.88
C GLU A 328 9.87 0.31 33.82
N HIS A 329 9.34 -0.54 32.92
CA HIS A 329 7.90 -0.64 32.68
C HIS A 329 7.17 -1.71 33.47
N THR A 330 7.87 -2.78 33.92
CA THR A 330 7.26 -3.87 34.71
C THR A 330 7.59 -3.81 36.20
N GLY A 331 8.62 -3.07 36.57
CA GLY A 331 9.18 -3.06 37.94
C GLY A 331 10.01 -4.29 38.27
N ILE A 332 10.23 -5.23 37.33
CA ILE A 332 10.93 -6.50 37.55
C ILE A 332 12.30 -6.47 36.88
N ASP A 333 13.36 -6.70 37.63
CA ASP A 333 14.71 -6.84 37.11
C ASP A 333 14.98 -8.29 36.68
N VAL A 334 14.89 -8.50 35.37
CA VAL A 334 15.07 -9.83 34.75
C VAL A 334 16.51 -10.16 34.37
N SER A 335 17.48 -9.26 34.63
CA SER A 335 18.87 -9.35 34.14
C SER A 335 19.64 -10.59 34.60
N LYS A 336 19.18 -11.23 35.65
CA LYS A 336 19.82 -12.44 36.24
C LYS A 336 18.95 -13.68 36.17
N PHE A 337 17.78 -13.58 35.54
CA PHE A 337 16.84 -14.70 35.48
C PHE A 337 17.36 -15.81 34.57
N ASN A 338 17.10 -17.04 34.97
CA ASN A 338 17.21 -18.20 34.07
C ASN A 338 15.90 -18.37 33.27
N GLU A 339 15.88 -19.31 32.35
CA GLU A 339 14.74 -19.55 31.47
C GLU A 339 13.44 -19.85 32.25
N LYS A 340 13.53 -20.65 33.32
CA LYS A 340 12.36 -20.99 34.16
C LYS A 340 11.80 -19.74 34.85
N GLU A 341 12.66 -18.93 35.45
CA GLU A 341 12.26 -17.69 36.13
C GLU A 341 11.67 -16.68 35.13
N MET A 342 12.20 -16.63 33.90
CA MET A 342 11.68 -15.80 32.85
C MET A 342 10.30 -16.27 32.41
N TYR A 343 10.11 -17.57 32.21
CA TYR A 343 8.83 -18.20 31.89
C TYR A 343 7.75 -17.91 32.94
N GLU A 344 8.07 -18.14 34.22
CA GLU A 344 7.17 -17.85 35.36
C GLU A 344 6.80 -16.34 35.42
N THR A 345 7.77 -15.47 35.07
CA THR A 345 7.56 -14.02 35.04
C THR A 345 6.65 -13.62 33.91
N ALA A 346 6.82 -14.18 32.73
CA ALA A 346 5.93 -13.92 31.57
C ALA A 346 4.48 -14.30 31.89
N ILE A 347 4.26 -15.48 32.49
CA ILE A 347 2.92 -15.90 32.96
C ILE A 347 2.35 -14.91 33.98
N LYS A 348 3.16 -14.50 34.97
CA LYS A 348 2.74 -13.53 36.00
C LYS A 348 2.33 -12.18 35.39
N LEU A 349 2.99 -11.78 34.33
CA LEU A 349 2.66 -10.58 33.57
C LEU A 349 1.46 -10.76 32.63
N GLY A 350 0.85 -11.95 32.57
CA GLY A 350 -0.32 -12.25 31.74
C GLY A 350 0.01 -12.43 30.25
N ILE A 351 1.24 -12.81 29.93
CA ILE A 351 1.72 -13.06 28.56
C ILE A 351 1.45 -14.52 28.20
N SER A 352 0.96 -14.77 27.01
CA SER A 352 0.76 -16.13 26.51
C SER A 352 2.11 -16.70 26.07
N VAL A 353 2.55 -17.78 26.73
CA VAL A 353 3.81 -18.45 26.45
C VAL A 353 3.60 -19.95 26.27
N ASP A 354 4.42 -20.58 25.46
CA ASP A 354 4.45 -22.03 25.29
C ASP A 354 5.81 -22.62 25.74
N ASN A 355 5.86 -23.93 25.89
CA ASN A 355 7.02 -24.64 26.43
C ASN A 355 8.21 -24.74 25.45
N THR A 356 8.08 -24.21 24.23
CA THR A 356 9.15 -24.20 23.22
C THR A 356 9.94 -22.90 23.23
N MET A 357 9.44 -21.87 23.93
CA MET A 357 10.07 -20.56 24.00
C MET A 357 11.32 -20.58 24.88
N GLY A 358 12.49 -20.35 24.28
CA GLY A 358 13.74 -20.12 25.02
C GLY A 358 13.80 -18.73 25.65
N ILE A 359 14.82 -18.46 26.43
CA ILE A 359 14.97 -17.22 27.23
C ILE A 359 14.93 -15.96 26.37
N GLY A 360 15.53 -15.98 25.18
CA GLY A 360 15.50 -14.85 24.23
C GLY A 360 14.07 -14.53 23.78
N LYS A 361 13.31 -15.53 23.33
CA LYS A 361 11.92 -15.34 22.91
C LYS A 361 11.02 -14.84 24.04
N LEU A 362 11.22 -15.34 25.27
CA LEU A 362 10.49 -14.88 26.46
C LEU A 362 10.76 -13.39 26.77
N ILE A 363 12.01 -12.94 26.61
CA ILE A 363 12.37 -11.52 26.77
C ILE A 363 11.67 -10.67 25.70
N ASP A 364 11.66 -11.14 24.45
CA ASP A 364 11.01 -10.48 23.31
C ASP A 364 9.50 -10.31 23.55
N GLU A 365 8.82 -11.37 23.92
CA GLU A 365 7.38 -11.34 24.24
C GLU A 365 7.06 -10.39 25.41
N ILE A 366 7.88 -10.41 26.49
CA ILE A 366 7.70 -9.48 27.60
C ILE A 366 7.89 -8.04 27.15
N PHE A 367 8.92 -7.77 26.34
CA PHE A 367 9.21 -6.45 25.84
C PHE A 367 8.09 -5.96 24.90
N GLY A 368 7.69 -6.76 23.90
CA GLY A 368 6.64 -6.42 22.94
C GLY A 368 5.32 -6.08 23.62
N GLU A 369 4.86 -6.93 24.56
CA GLU A 369 3.57 -6.76 25.22
C GLU A 369 3.55 -5.65 26.30
N LYS A 370 4.67 -5.42 27.01
CA LYS A 370 4.69 -4.54 28.18
C LYS A 370 5.46 -3.24 27.99
N CYS A 371 6.36 -3.14 27.00
CA CYS A 371 7.27 -2.00 26.91
C CYS A 371 7.14 -1.23 25.59
N GLU A 372 6.99 -1.90 24.46
CA GLU A 372 7.09 -1.33 23.12
C GLU A 372 6.17 -0.11 22.93
N HIS A 373 4.92 -0.20 23.35
CA HIS A 373 3.89 0.84 23.16
C HIS A 373 4.16 2.14 23.94
N HIS A 374 5.07 2.16 24.91
CA HIS A 374 5.45 3.36 25.66
C HIS A 374 6.40 4.27 24.87
N TYR A 375 7.10 3.77 23.86
CA TYR A 375 8.10 4.51 23.08
C TYR A 375 7.47 5.29 21.93
N VAL A 376 6.82 6.43 22.25
CA VAL A 376 6.22 7.34 21.23
C VAL A 376 7.30 8.12 20.48
N GLN A 377 8.29 8.69 21.21
CA GLN A 377 9.42 9.38 20.61
C GLN A 377 10.48 8.39 20.10
N PRO A 378 11.26 8.75 19.07
CA PRO A 378 12.33 7.89 18.59
C PRO A 378 13.25 7.45 19.71
N THR A 379 13.35 6.13 19.92
CA THR A 379 14.13 5.54 21.02
C THR A 379 14.86 4.31 20.52
N PHE A 380 16.16 4.25 20.74
CA PHE A 380 16.95 3.05 20.51
C PHE A 380 16.83 2.10 21.70
N ILE A 381 16.32 0.91 21.45
CA ILE A 381 16.40 -0.23 22.37
C ILE A 381 17.69 -0.97 22.02
N ILE A 382 18.61 -1.10 22.97
CA ILE A 382 19.97 -1.60 22.72
C ILE A 382 20.27 -2.86 23.53
N ASP A 383 21.37 -3.53 23.20
CA ASP A 383 22.00 -4.59 23.99
C ASP A 383 21.08 -5.82 24.17
N TYR A 384 20.65 -6.38 23.04
CA TYR A 384 19.81 -7.57 23.00
C TYR A 384 20.56 -8.83 23.45
N PRO A 385 19.87 -9.82 24.06
CA PRO A 385 20.46 -11.13 24.37
C PRO A 385 21.04 -11.82 23.13
N LYS A 386 22.11 -12.59 23.34
CA LYS A 386 22.85 -13.28 22.26
C LYS A 386 21.95 -14.28 21.51
N GLU A 387 21.07 -14.96 22.21
CA GLU A 387 20.16 -15.97 21.70
C GLU A 387 19.16 -15.42 20.68
N MET A 388 18.86 -14.11 20.76
CA MET A 388 17.94 -13.42 19.84
C MET A 388 18.62 -12.90 18.57
N SER A 389 19.94 -13.01 18.45
CA SER A 389 20.69 -12.22 17.46
C SER A 389 21.80 -13.05 16.81
N PRO A 390 21.46 -14.08 15.99
CA PRO A 390 22.43 -15.04 15.46
C PRO A 390 23.45 -14.44 14.49
N LEU A 391 23.20 -13.27 13.89
CA LEU A 391 24.08 -12.61 12.93
C LEU A 391 24.83 -11.41 13.50
N THR A 392 24.68 -11.15 14.80
CA THR A 392 25.20 -9.97 15.49
C THR A 392 26.44 -10.25 16.29
N LYS A 393 27.40 -9.32 16.29
CA LYS A 393 28.62 -9.39 17.10
C LYS A 393 28.28 -9.40 18.60
N GLU A 394 29.02 -10.24 19.37
CA GLU A 394 28.97 -10.24 20.82
C GLU A 394 29.31 -8.84 21.37
N HIS A 395 28.60 -8.41 22.41
CA HIS A 395 28.80 -7.11 23.02
C HIS A 395 30.17 -7.03 23.73
N ARG A 396 30.95 -5.99 23.43
CA ARG A 396 32.35 -5.79 23.82
C ARG A 396 32.61 -5.83 25.34
N LYS A 397 31.59 -5.71 26.20
CA LYS A 397 31.70 -5.71 27.67
C LYS A 397 30.92 -6.83 28.36
N ASN A 398 29.95 -7.44 27.70
CA ASN A 398 29.09 -8.46 28.27
C ASN A 398 28.80 -9.57 27.24
N PRO A 399 29.45 -10.73 27.31
CA PRO A 399 29.33 -11.78 26.28
C PRO A 399 27.94 -12.44 26.22
N LYS A 400 27.03 -12.14 27.16
CA LYS A 400 25.63 -12.60 27.11
C LYS A 400 24.74 -11.72 26.24
N LEU A 401 25.24 -10.54 25.83
CA LEU A 401 24.53 -9.55 25.01
C LEU A 401 25.20 -9.41 23.66
N THR A 402 24.53 -8.68 22.77
CA THR A 402 25.03 -8.34 21.43
C THR A 402 24.99 -6.84 21.19
N GLU A 403 25.84 -6.36 20.29
CA GLU A 403 25.85 -4.97 19.83
C GLU A 403 24.74 -4.75 18.78
N ARG A 404 23.49 -4.79 19.23
CA ARG A 404 22.27 -4.63 18.43
C ARG A 404 21.41 -3.50 18.97
N PHE A 405 20.73 -2.81 18.09
CA PHE A 405 19.63 -1.94 18.44
C PHE A 405 18.42 -2.12 17.54
N GLU A 406 17.27 -1.85 18.08
CA GLU A 406 16.06 -1.56 17.33
C GLU A 406 15.65 -0.10 17.59
N LEU A 407 15.24 0.61 16.54
CA LEU A 407 14.67 1.94 16.66
C LEU A 407 13.16 1.85 16.74
N LEU A 408 12.60 2.19 17.87
CA LEU A 408 11.16 2.31 18.07
C LEU A 408 10.69 3.74 17.85
N VAL A 409 9.60 3.90 17.10
CA VAL A 409 8.91 5.17 16.88
C VAL A 409 7.40 4.92 16.93
N ASN A 410 6.71 5.66 17.79
CA ASN A 410 5.27 5.53 18.01
C ASN A 410 4.83 4.10 18.34
N GLY A 411 5.62 3.43 19.21
CA GLY A 411 5.34 2.08 19.66
C GLY A 411 5.51 1.01 18.59
N LYS A 412 6.37 1.23 17.60
CA LYS A 412 6.63 0.28 16.50
C LYS A 412 8.10 0.31 16.09
N GLU A 413 8.66 -0.85 15.82
CA GLU A 413 9.97 -1.01 15.22
C GLU A 413 9.99 -0.37 13.82
N LEU A 414 10.93 0.56 13.62
CA LEU A 414 11.19 1.22 12.34
C LEU A 414 12.45 0.69 11.67
N ALA A 415 13.48 0.40 12.48
CA ALA A 415 14.78 -0.06 11.99
C ALA A 415 15.42 -1.04 12.99
N ASN A 416 16.23 -1.95 12.46
CA ASN A 416 17.03 -2.91 13.20
C ASN A 416 18.46 -2.89 12.68
N ALA A 417 19.44 -2.79 13.57
CA ALA A 417 20.85 -2.66 13.19
C ALA A 417 21.78 -3.24 14.26
N TYR A 418 22.97 -3.58 13.81
CA TYR A 418 24.01 -4.14 14.71
C TYR A 418 25.42 -3.99 14.17
N SER A 419 26.41 -4.22 15.04
CA SER A 419 27.76 -4.61 14.63
C SER A 419 27.72 -6.05 14.12
N GLU A 420 28.19 -6.27 12.92
CA GLU A 420 28.09 -7.56 12.23
C GLU A 420 29.00 -8.63 12.83
N LEU A 421 28.47 -9.83 12.98
CA LEU A 421 29.31 -10.99 13.31
C LEU A 421 30.19 -11.31 12.09
N ASN A 422 31.50 -11.21 12.28
CA ASN A 422 32.50 -11.43 11.24
C ASN A 422 33.50 -12.56 11.55
N ASP A 423 33.23 -13.32 12.62
CA ASP A 423 33.96 -14.54 12.98
C ASP A 423 33.25 -15.75 12.35
N PRO A 424 33.86 -16.44 11.36
CA PRO A 424 33.22 -17.56 10.69
C PRO A 424 32.95 -18.76 11.61
N ILE A 425 33.77 -18.94 12.65
CA ILE A 425 33.62 -20.07 13.59
C ILE A 425 32.43 -19.82 14.51
N ASP A 426 32.34 -18.63 15.12
CA ASP A 426 31.19 -18.23 15.93
C ASP A 426 29.90 -18.22 15.07
N GLN A 427 29.97 -17.73 13.83
CA GLN A 427 28.81 -17.71 12.95
C GLN A 427 28.28 -19.11 12.62
N LEU A 428 29.18 -20.06 12.34
CA LEU A 428 28.78 -21.45 12.09
C LEU A 428 28.12 -22.06 13.33
N SER A 429 28.70 -21.87 14.51
CA SER A 429 28.13 -22.35 15.77
C SER A 429 26.71 -21.82 15.99
N ARG A 430 26.48 -20.53 15.71
CA ARG A 430 25.13 -19.94 15.87
C ARG A 430 24.13 -20.46 14.83
N PHE A 431 24.55 -20.75 13.62
CA PHE A 431 23.68 -21.41 12.64
C PHE A 431 23.33 -22.84 13.05
N GLU A 432 24.27 -23.58 13.66
CA GLU A 432 24.01 -24.92 14.22
C GLU A 432 23.00 -24.86 15.38
N GLU A 433 23.11 -23.84 16.25
CA GLU A 433 22.13 -23.58 17.31
C GLU A 433 20.74 -23.29 16.74
N GLN A 434 20.64 -22.48 15.69
CA GLN A 434 19.38 -22.19 14.97
C GLN A 434 18.79 -23.46 14.34
N LEU A 435 19.61 -24.32 13.74
CA LEU A 435 19.14 -25.60 13.18
C LEU A 435 18.50 -26.50 14.25
N GLN A 436 19.07 -26.53 15.46
CA GLN A 436 18.48 -27.28 16.59
C GLN A 436 17.12 -26.73 17.01
N LEU A 437 16.88 -25.42 16.88
CA LEU A 437 15.55 -24.82 17.12
C LEU A 437 14.55 -25.22 16.04
N SER A 438 14.98 -25.26 14.78
CA SER A 438 14.17 -25.74 13.67
C SER A 438 13.74 -27.21 13.86
N GLU A 439 14.65 -28.07 14.32
CA GLU A 439 14.36 -29.50 14.61
C GLU A 439 13.33 -29.65 15.77
N LYS A 440 13.22 -28.67 16.65
CA LYS A 440 12.22 -28.61 17.72
C LYS A 440 10.88 -28.03 17.26
N GLY A 441 10.76 -27.62 15.99
CA GLY A 441 9.52 -27.13 15.39
C GLY A 441 9.44 -25.63 15.22
N ASP A 442 10.55 -24.90 15.31
CA ASP A 442 10.61 -23.47 14.98
C ASP A 442 10.76 -23.31 13.46
N ASP A 443 9.64 -23.00 12.77
CA ASP A 443 9.57 -22.81 11.31
C ASP A 443 10.25 -21.50 10.84
N GLU A 444 10.65 -20.63 11.75
CA GLU A 444 11.29 -19.34 11.47
C GLU A 444 12.81 -19.37 11.67
N ALA A 445 13.35 -20.47 12.18
CA ALA A 445 14.78 -20.64 12.43
C ALA A 445 15.59 -20.60 11.12
N MET A 446 16.80 -20.03 11.18
CA MET A 446 17.66 -19.85 10.02
C MET A 446 18.30 -21.16 9.56
N PHE A 447 18.50 -21.29 8.24
CA PHE A 447 19.23 -22.39 7.62
C PHE A 447 20.72 -22.08 7.57
N ILE A 448 21.56 -23.14 7.54
CA ILE A 448 23.01 -23.00 7.37
C ILE A 448 23.31 -22.62 5.92
N ASP A 449 23.87 -21.44 5.71
CA ASP A 449 24.41 -21.00 4.42
C ASP A 449 25.94 -21.21 4.39
N ASN A 450 26.37 -22.37 3.89
CA ASN A 450 27.79 -22.73 3.80
C ASN A 450 28.59 -21.80 2.86
N ASP A 451 27.94 -21.18 1.86
CA ASP A 451 28.61 -20.23 0.98
C ASP A 451 28.87 -18.90 1.70
N PHE A 452 27.95 -18.48 2.58
CA PHE A 452 28.17 -17.32 3.44
C PHE A 452 29.29 -17.57 4.47
N ILE A 453 29.32 -18.75 5.10
CA ILE A 453 30.44 -19.11 6.00
C ILE A 453 31.76 -19.04 5.26
N ARG A 454 31.86 -19.68 4.07
CA ARG A 454 33.05 -19.62 3.22
C ARG A 454 33.45 -18.18 2.85
N ALA A 455 32.48 -17.30 2.59
CA ALA A 455 32.74 -15.88 2.34
C ALA A 455 33.38 -15.22 3.56
N LEU A 456 32.87 -15.45 4.78
CA LEU A 456 33.45 -14.93 6.01
C LEU A 456 34.88 -15.44 6.25
N GLU A 457 35.21 -16.67 5.85
CA GLU A 457 36.58 -17.26 5.93
C GLU A 457 37.59 -16.50 5.09
N TYR A 458 37.16 -15.80 4.02
CA TYR A 458 38.03 -14.88 3.28
C TYR A 458 38.28 -13.56 4.00
N GLY A 459 37.55 -13.28 5.08
CA GLY A 459 37.72 -12.12 5.94
C GLY A 459 36.71 -11.00 5.62
N MET A 460 35.81 -10.75 6.55
CA MET A 460 34.96 -9.57 6.53
C MET A 460 35.51 -8.54 7.55
N PRO A 461 35.75 -7.27 7.13
CA PRO A 461 36.18 -6.24 8.08
C PRO A 461 35.11 -5.99 9.14
N PRO A 462 35.43 -5.36 10.30
CA PRO A 462 34.41 -4.85 11.20
C PRO A 462 33.38 -4.04 10.41
N THR A 463 32.11 -4.39 10.53
CA THR A 463 31.03 -3.84 9.69
C THR A 463 29.83 -3.55 10.56
N SER A 464 29.07 -2.52 10.23
CA SER A 464 27.74 -2.30 10.79
C SER A 464 26.69 -2.29 9.70
N GLY A 465 25.58 -2.99 9.94
CA GLY A 465 24.44 -3.06 9.03
C GLY A 465 23.18 -2.53 9.68
N ILE A 466 22.25 -2.06 8.86
CA ILE A 466 20.90 -1.62 9.26
C ILE A 466 19.86 -1.99 8.22
N GLY A 467 18.73 -2.48 8.67
CA GLY A 467 17.50 -2.59 7.88
C GLY A 467 16.47 -1.56 8.33
N ILE A 468 15.90 -0.80 7.39
CA ILE A 468 14.85 0.19 7.65
C ILE A 468 13.62 -0.16 6.83
N GLY A 469 12.47 -0.32 7.50
CA GLY A 469 11.19 -0.59 6.85
C GLY A 469 10.66 0.66 6.13
N ILE A 470 10.75 0.71 4.80
CA ILE A 470 10.32 1.86 4.00
C ILE A 470 8.82 2.10 4.12
N ASP A 471 8.02 1.03 4.11
CA ASP A 471 6.57 1.18 4.22
C ASP A 471 6.18 1.81 5.57
N ARG A 472 6.77 1.34 6.68
CA ARG A 472 6.56 1.91 8.02
C ARG A 472 7.05 3.36 8.11
N LEU A 473 8.21 3.66 7.53
CA LEU A 473 8.74 5.03 7.44
C LEU A 473 7.77 5.96 6.71
N VAL A 474 7.24 5.52 5.57
CA VAL A 474 6.26 6.32 4.80
C VAL A 474 4.96 6.50 5.59
N MET A 475 4.46 5.47 6.29
CA MET A 475 3.29 5.61 7.17
C MET A 475 3.48 6.72 8.20
N LEU A 476 4.65 6.78 8.86
CA LEU A 476 4.99 7.81 9.84
C LEU A 476 4.96 9.21 9.22
N PHE A 477 5.65 9.41 8.09
CA PHE A 477 5.79 10.72 7.45
C PHE A 477 4.56 11.20 6.68
N THR A 478 3.57 10.33 6.44
CA THR A 478 2.34 10.65 5.71
C THR A 478 1.08 10.55 6.56
N ASN A 479 1.22 10.32 7.87
CA ASN A 479 0.12 10.15 8.82
C ASN A 479 -0.86 9.04 8.41
N ASN A 480 -0.37 7.95 7.84
CA ASN A 480 -1.18 6.80 7.48
C ASN A 480 -1.11 5.72 8.58
N LYS A 481 -2.26 5.15 8.93
CA LYS A 481 -2.41 4.16 10.02
C LYS A 481 -2.30 2.72 9.56
N SER A 482 -2.22 2.48 8.24
CA SER A 482 -2.18 1.15 7.66
C SER A 482 -1.18 1.07 6.52
N ILE A 483 -0.46 -0.06 6.47
CA ILE A 483 0.51 -0.34 5.41
C ILE A 483 -0.15 -0.38 4.02
N GLN A 484 -1.43 -0.76 3.93
CA GLN A 484 -2.18 -0.75 2.67
C GLN A 484 -2.36 0.65 2.10
N GLU A 485 -2.30 1.70 2.93
CA GLU A 485 -2.40 3.09 2.45
C GLU A 485 -1.14 3.55 1.71
N VAL A 486 0.00 2.95 1.99
CA VAL A 486 1.32 3.34 1.46
C VAL A 486 1.87 2.37 0.41
N ILE A 487 1.16 1.30 0.10
CA ILE A 487 1.43 0.35 -0.98
C ILE A 487 0.40 0.57 -2.09
N PHE A 488 0.83 0.68 -3.36
CA PHE A 488 -0.11 0.91 -4.48
C PHE A 488 -1.13 -0.22 -4.60
N PHE A 489 -0.66 -1.46 -4.60
CA PHE A 489 -1.48 -2.65 -4.73
C PHE A 489 -1.11 -3.64 -3.61
N PRO A 490 -1.66 -3.46 -2.40
CA PRO A 490 -1.41 -4.38 -1.30
C PRO A 490 -2.01 -5.75 -1.59
N GLN A 491 -1.45 -6.79 -0.99
CA GLN A 491 -2.07 -8.11 -1.03
C GLN A 491 -3.43 -8.06 -0.34
N MET A 492 -4.45 -8.60 -0.99
CA MET A 492 -5.82 -8.62 -0.51
C MET A 492 -6.33 -10.05 -0.37
N LYS A 493 -7.19 -10.30 0.60
CA LYS A 493 -7.93 -11.57 0.63
C LYS A 493 -8.74 -11.70 -0.66
N PRO A 494 -8.93 -12.93 -1.20
CA PRO A 494 -9.81 -13.12 -2.35
C PRO A 494 -11.18 -12.47 -2.10
N GLU A 495 -11.72 -11.81 -3.13
CA GLU A 495 -13.13 -11.43 -3.06
C GLU A 495 -13.93 -12.72 -2.85
N ILE A 496 -14.69 -12.77 -1.79
CA ILE A 496 -15.72 -13.81 -1.66
C ILE A 496 -16.71 -13.47 -2.77
N SER A 497 -16.51 -14.08 -3.95
CA SER A 497 -17.52 -14.05 -4.99
C SER A 497 -18.75 -14.65 -4.34
N LYS A 498 -19.78 -13.81 -4.12
CA LYS A 498 -21.08 -14.35 -3.72
C LYS A 498 -21.36 -15.48 -4.70
N PRO A 499 -21.59 -16.70 -4.27
CA PRO A 499 -21.81 -17.81 -5.18
C PRO A 499 -22.88 -17.39 -6.17
N LYS A 500 -22.59 -17.53 -7.47
CA LYS A 500 -23.61 -17.27 -8.49
C LYS A 500 -24.80 -18.15 -8.14
N PRO A 501 -26.01 -17.60 -8.09
CA PRO A 501 -27.19 -18.37 -7.75
C PRO A 501 -27.26 -19.59 -8.69
N LYS A 502 -27.39 -20.78 -8.13
CA LYS A 502 -27.55 -22.00 -8.92
C LYS A 502 -29.04 -22.21 -9.17
N LYS A 503 -29.41 -22.36 -10.43
CA LYS A 503 -30.80 -22.58 -10.86
C LYS A 503 -31.45 -23.72 -10.09
N ASP A 504 -30.70 -24.80 -9.92
CA ASP A 504 -31.15 -26.00 -9.22
C ASP A 504 -31.54 -25.80 -7.75
N ASP A 505 -30.90 -24.84 -7.07
CA ASP A 505 -31.20 -24.56 -5.67
C ASP A 505 -32.57 -23.88 -5.51
N PHE A 506 -32.95 -23.02 -6.47
CA PHE A 506 -34.26 -22.38 -6.50
C PHE A 506 -35.36 -23.34 -6.98
N ILE A 507 -35.04 -24.24 -7.91
CA ILE A 507 -35.96 -25.32 -8.32
C ILE A 507 -36.35 -26.22 -7.14
N LYS A 508 -35.37 -26.55 -6.27
CA LYS A 508 -35.63 -27.35 -5.05
C LYS A 508 -36.56 -26.67 -4.05
N LEU A 509 -36.66 -25.33 -4.06
CA LEU A 509 -37.64 -24.59 -3.27
C LEU A 509 -39.06 -24.61 -3.89
N GLY A 510 -39.24 -25.26 -5.04
CA GLY A 510 -40.53 -25.30 -5.73
C GLY A 510 -40.86 -24.04 -6.53
N ILE A 511 -39.84 -23.22 -6.86
CA ILE A 511 -40.01 -22.01 -7.69
C ILE A 511 -40.22 -22.46 -9.14
N GLU A 512 -41.31 -22.01 -9.76
CA GLU A 512 -41.65 -22.31 -11.13
C GLU A 512 -40.55 -21.80 -12.09
N GLU A 513 -40.22 -22.57 -13.13
CA GLU A 513 -39.12 -22.31 -14.06
C GLU A 513 -39.25 -20.93 -14.72
N SER A 514 -40.46 -20.48 -15.01
CA SER A 514 -40.77 -19.17 -15.55
C SER A 514 -40.32 -18.01 -14.68
N TRP A 515 -40.20 -18.20 -13.35
CA TRP A 515 -39.81 -17.21 -12.38
C TRP A 515 -38.36 -17.28 -11.93
N ILE A 516 -37.65 -18.38 -12.20
CA ILE A 516 -36.30 -18.63 -11.69
C ILE A 516 -35.35 -17.52 -12.08
N ASP A 517 -35.35 -17.10 -13.35
CA ASP A 517 -34.42 -16.05 -13.82
C ASP A 517 -34.71 -14.71 -13.12
N CYS A 518 -35.97 -14.38 -12.87
CA CYS A 518 -36.35 -13.17 -12.12
C CYS A 518 -35.92 -13.25 -10.66
N VAL A 519 -36.06 -14.41 -10.04
CA VAL A 519 -35.66 -14.63 -8.64
C VAL A 519 -34.16 -14.56 -8.51
N MET A 520 -33.40 -15.18 -9.43
CA MET A 520 -31.94 -15.15 -9.46
C MET A 520 -31.38 -13.76 -9.73
N GLU A 521 -32.12 -12.89 -10.40
CA GLU A 521 -31.71 -11.50 -10.63
C GLU A 521 -31.85 -10.63 -9.37
N ILE A 522 -32.82 -10.95 -8.51
CA ILE A 522 -33.15 -10.18 -7.30
C ILE A 522 -32.46 -10.76 -6.07
N TYR A 523 -32.32 -12.08 -5.98
CA TYR A 523 -31.81 -12.80 -4.81
C TYR A 523 -30.56 -13.62 -5.16
N LEU A 524 -29.50 -13.43 -4.37
CA LEU A 524 -28.19 -14.03 -4.62
C LEU A 524 -28.12 -15.54 -4.39
N ASN A 525 -28.96 -16.05 -3.48
CA ASN A 525 -29.10 -17.46 -3.13
C ASN A 525 -30.42 -17.68 -2.39
N THR A 526 -30.74 -18.95 -2.11
CA THR A 526 -31.95 -19.33 -1.38
C THR A 526 -31.99 -18.78 0.05
N GLU A 527 -30.86 -18.69 0.75
CA GLU A 527 -30.79 -18.10 2.09
C GLU A 527 -31.16 -16.62 2.07
N ASN A 528 -30.64 -15.88 1.07
CA ASN A 528 -30.97 -14.46 0.90
C ASN A 528 -32.46 -14.24 0.55
N LEU A 529 -33.06 -15.17 -0.21
CA LEU A 529 -34.51 -15.15 -0.47
C LEU A 529 -35.29 -15.43 0.83
N LEU A 530 -34.95 -16.51 1.54
CA LEU A 530 -35.64 -16.96 2.74
C LEU A 530 -35.43 -16.05 3.97
N SER A 531 -34.43 -15.18 3.96
CA SER A 531 -34.23 -14.16 5.00
C SER A 531 -35.24 -13.02 4.95
N ASN A 532 -36.06 -12.93 3.89
CA ASN A 532 -37.14 -11.96 3.73
C ASN A 532 -38.49 -12.56 4.14
N LYS A 533 -39.52 -11.72 4.34
CA LYS A 533 -40.89 -12.19 4.53
C LYS A 533 -41.50 -12.54 3.18
N ALA A 534 -42.31 -13.62 3.09
CA ALA A 534 -42.98 -14.04 1.87
C ALA A 534 -43.76 -12.90 1.19
N THR A 535 -44.42 -12.04 1.96
CA THR A 535 -45.14 -10.87 1.44
C THR A 535 -44.22 -9.84 0.76
N GLN A 536 -43.02 -9.64 1.29
CA GLN A 536 -42.01 -8.73 0.69
C GLN A 536 -41.44 -9.31 -0.60
N VAL A 537 -41.16 -10.61 -0.61
CA VAL A 537 -40.69 -11.33 -1.81
C VAL A 537 -41.74 -11.26 -2.92
N HIS A 538 -43.00 -11.57 -2.59
CA HIS A 538 -44.13 -11.47 -3.51
C HIS A 538 -44.26 -10.08 -4.14
N GLN A 539 -44.25 -9.02 -3.33
CA GLN A 539 -44.35 -7.64 -3.81
C GLN A 539 -43.18 -7.25 -4.72
N LYS A 540 -41.98 -7.62 -4.32
CA LYS A 540 -40.75 -7.29 -5.05
C LYS A 540 -40.66 -8.00 -6.40
N LEU A 541 -41.01 -9.27 -6.47
CA LEU A 541 -41.02 -10.05 -7.71
C LEU A 541 -42.12 -9.57 -8.68
N ASN A 542 -43.33 -9.38 -8.23
CA ASN A 542 -44.40 -8.84 -9.07
C ASN A 542 -44.14 -7.39 -9.52
N GLY A 543 -43.49 -6.58 -8.66
CA GLY A 543 -43.01 -5.25 -9.01
C GLY A 543 -41.94 -5.30 -10.13
N PHE A 544 -40.97 -6.20 -10.00
CA PHE A 544 -39.94 -6.43 -11.01
C PHE A 544 -40.53 -6.89 -12.35
N ARG A 545 -41.47 -7.83 -12.34
CA ARG A 545 -42.21 -8.29 -13.53
C ARG A 545 -42.87 -7.12 -14.26
N LYS A 546 -43.64 -6.28 -13.53
CA LYS A 546 -44.35 -5.13 -14.10
C LYS A 546 -43.38 -4.09 -14.69
N LYS A 547 -42.30 -3.78 -13.95
CA LYS A 547 -41.29 -2.80 -14.36
C LYS A 547 -40.58 -3.22 -15.65
N ASN A 548 -40.27 -4.51 -15.79
CA ASN A 548 -39.54 -5.06 -16.93
C ASN A 548 -40.48 -5.60 -18.04
N LYS A 549 -41.79 -5.45 -17.91
CA LYS A 549 -42.81 -5.90 -18.88
C LYS A 549 -42.67 -7.37 -19.27
N LEU A 550 -42.38 -8.24 -18.28
CA LEU A 550 -42.19 -9.67 -18.55
C LEU A 550 -43.53 -10.36 -18.79
N GLU A 551 -43.60 -11.20 -19.83
CA GLU A 551 -44.78 -11.98 -20.22
C GLU A 551 -44.90 -13.28 -19.41
N ILE A 552 -44.88 -13.21 -18.10
CA ILE A 552 -45.12 -14.28 -17.17
C ILE A 552 -46.31 -13.99 -16.28
N ASN A 553 -47.03 -14.99 -15.81
CA ASN A 553 -48.19 -14.81 -14.93
C ASN A 553 -47.76 -14.17 -13.61
N ALA A 554 -48.64 -13.37 -13.01
CA ALA A 554 -48.37 -12.80 -11.68
C ALA A 554 -48.34 -13.91 -10.64
N LEU A 555 -47.33 -13.88 -9.74
CA LEU A 555 -47.29 -14.76 -8.58
C LEU A 555 -48.44 -14.45 -7.62
N GLN A 556 -49.05 -15.51 -7.09
CA GLN A 556 -49.95 -15.38 -5.95
C GLN A 556 -49.16 -15.48 -4.64
N LEU A 557 -49.64 -14.84 -3.59
CA LEU A 557 -48.94 -14.86 -2.30
C LEU A 557 -48.79 -16.29 -1.75
N GLU A 558 -49.80 -17.12 -1.89
CA GLU A 558 -49.83 -18.50 -1.44
C GLU A 558 -48.77 -19.38 -2.18
N GLU A 559 -48.40 -19.04 -3.42
CA GLU A 559 -47.32 -19.71 -4.16
C GLU A 559 -45.98 -19.34 -3.56
N VAL A 560 -45.77 -18.07 -3.22
CA VAL A 560 -44.54 -17.63 -2.59
C VAL A 560 -44.39 -18.16 -1.16
N GLU A 561 -45.46 -18.25 -0.40
CA GLU A 561 -45.47 -18.83 0.96
C GLU A 561 -45.01 -20.29 0.99
N LYS A 562 -45.28 -21.05 -0.06
CA LYS A 562 -44.81 -22.45 -0.20
C LYS A 562 -43.28 -22.57 -0.27
N TRP A 563 -42.58 -21.55 -0.74
CA TRP A 563 -41.11 -21.56 -0.81
C TRP A 563 -40.46 -21.41 0.56
N PHE A 564 -41.22 -20.97 1.57
CA PHE A 564 -40.76 -20.75 2.94
C PHE A 564 -41.09 -21.93 3.88
N ASN A 565 -41.83 -22.95 3.39
CA ASN A 565 -42.17 -24.17 4.10
C ASN A 565 -41.30 -25.32 3.59
#